data_82e319a77cc71a6e5da67e152e165c59
#
_entry.id   82e319a77cc71a6e5da67e152e165c59
#
_cell.length_a   1.000
_cell.length_b   1.000
_cell.length_c   1.000
_cell.angle_alpha   90.00
_cell.angle_beta   90.00
_cell.angle_gamma   90.00
#
_symmetry.space_group_name_H-M   'P 1'
#
loop_
_entity.id
_entity.type
_entity.pdbx_description
1 polymer ?
#
loop_
_entity_poly.entity_id
_entity_poly.type
_entity_poly.pdbx_seq_one_letter_code
_entity_poly.pdbx_strand_id
1 'polypeptide(L)'
;MLGSLWSRLKGFAPLFFIAVGLLSWRITAPYGWLAPWIISAMLFFAVLNMPPSAAAPRPKHLLLFVLQIAIGGTLYFILSAWDHVIATSLFMCFLAPAAAAAGAMTSLMDGDTGFATGYTIVTHGLICLVAPFLLPLLDSHSQLPFWTLSGQIALLVVRMVMLPIVLAWLVRGAMKSMGKTPHPPKKLTYLLWLSSLLFILGKSVSFVLKEGSEQVGLLIASFAVGLLACAIQFTLGSHLAHRIGVEEVACRQSMGQKNTALTLWLCITFMHPLVAPGIAGYIAWQNFFLTYYMNRRSRLKG
;
A
#
# COMPACT_ATOMS: atom_id res chain seq x y z
N MET A 1 13.21 24.09 -19.91
CA MET A 1 12.47 23.08 -20.66
C MET A 1 12.73 21.64 -20.20
N LEU A 2 13.96 21.18 -20.04
CA LEU A 2 14.28 19.80 -19.58
C LEU A 2 13.71 19.46 -18.17
N GLY A 3 13.66 20.40 -17.24
CA GLY A 3 13.10 20.19 -15.90
C GLY A 3 11.58 19.97 -15.86
N SER A 4 10.84 20.65 -16.75
CA SER A 4 9.39 20.49 -16.86
C SER A 4 9.00 19.17 -17.55
N LEU A 5 9.79 18.73 -18.51
CA LEU A 5 9.59 17.43 -19.16
C LEU A 5 9.87 16.28 -18.18
N TRP A 6 10.94 16.38 -17.40
CA TRP A 6 11.30 15.41 -16.38
C TRP A 6 10.25 15.30 -15.26
N SER A 7 9.65 16.42 -14.82
CA SER A 7 8.58 16.41 -13.82
C SER A 7 7.29 15.76 -14.35
N ARG A 8 6.96 15.96 -15.62
CA ARG A 8 5.83 15.29 -16.28
C ARG A 8 6.10 13.79 -16.47
N LEU A 9 7.30 13.41 -16.91
CA LEU A 9 7.67 12.00 -17.07
C LEU A 9 7.67 11.23 -15.76
N LYS A 10 8.04 11.85 -14.63
CA LYS A 10 7.94 11.22 -13.31
C LYS A 10 6.51 10.82 -12.91
N GLY A 11 5.49 11.58 -13.33
CA GLY A 11 4.09 11.24 -13.08
C GLY A 11 3.63 9.98 -13.82
N PHE A 12 4.23 9.67 -14.98
CA PHE A 12 3.90 8.48 -15.76
C PHE A 12 4.80 7.26 -15.47
N ALA A 13 5.90 7.45 -14.74
CA ALA A 13 6.83 6.36 -14.44
C ALA A 13 6.16 5.15 -13.75
N PRO A 14 5.24 5.31 -12.78
CA PRO A 14 4.55 4.15 -12.19
C PRO A 14 3.75 3.37 -13.23
N LEU A 15 3.01 4.03 -14.11
CA LEU A 15 2.24 3.39 -15.18
C LEU A 15 3.16 2.66 -16.18
N PHE A 16 4.29 3.28 -16.51
CA PHE A 16 5.31 2.64 -17.35
C PHE A 16 5.87 1.36 -16.70
N PHE A 17 6.26 1.41 -15.42
CA PHE A 17 6.77 0.24 -14.69
C PHE A 17 5.71 -0.84 -14.49
N ILE A 18 4.43 -0.46 -14.31
CA ILE A 18 3.29 -1.38 -14.32
C ILE A 18 3.22 -2.09 -15.67
N ALA A 19 3.19 -1.35 -16.78
CA ALA A 19 3.12 -1.92 -18.12
C ALA A 19 4.31 -2.83 -18.41
N VAL A 20 5.54 -2.39 -18.10
CA VAL A 20 6.74 -3.21 -18.25
C VAL A 20 6.67 -4.48 -17.39
N GLY A 21 6.25 -4.40 -16.13
CA GLY A 21 6.09 -5.56 -15.25
C GLY A 21 5.09 -6.57 -15.79
N LEU A 22 3.96 -6.10 -16.30
CA LEU A 22 2.92 -6.95 -16.90
C LEU A 22 3.42 -7.62 -18.20
N LEU A 23 4.09 -6.87 -19.08
CA LEU A 23 4.55 -7.37 -20.38
C LEU A 23 5.80 -8.24 -20.26
N SER A 24 6.70 -7.94 -19.33
CA SER A 24 7.95 -8.67 -19.12
C SER A 24 7.85 -9.79 -18.08
N TRP A 25 6.65 -10.26 -17.75
CA TRP A 25 6.42 -11.24 -16.69
C TRP A 25 7.29 -12.50 -16.80
N ARG A 26 7.58 -12.98 -18.01
CA ARG A 26 8.46 -14.16 -18.23
C ARG A 26 9.88 -13.94 -17.71
N ILE A 27 10.35 -12.69 -17.73
CA ILE A 27 11.69 -12.30 -17.26
C ILE A 27 11.67 -11.92 -15.79
N THR A 28 10.63 -11.18 -15.33
CA THR A 28 10.58 -10.58 -14.00
C THR A 28 9.99 -11.52 -12.94
N ALA A 29 9.09 -12.43 -13.30
CA ALA A 29 8.47 -13.35 -12.36
C ALA A 29 9.45 -14.26 -11.60
N PRO A 30 10.52 -14.82 -12.21
CA PRO A 30 11.52 -15.61 -11.48
C PRO A 30 12.23 -14.84 -10.37
N TYR A 31 12.30 -13.51 -10.46
CA TYR A 31 12.91 -12.62 -9.48
C TYR A 31 11.91 -12.07 -8.46
N GLY A 32 10.66 -12.52 -8.47
CA GLY A 32 9.61 -12.09 -7.54
C GLY A 32 9.97 -12.29 -6.05
N TRP A 33 10.91 -13.18 -5.73
CA TRP A 33 11.47 -13.36 -4.38
C TRP A 33 12.24 -12.14 -3.85
N LEU A 34 12.66 -11.21 -4.74
CA LEU A 34 13.27 -9.94 -4.34
C LEU A 34 12.26 -8.95 -3.74
N ALA A 35 10.98 -9.08 -4.08
CA ALA A 35 9.96 -8.13 -3.67
C ALA A 35 9.90 -7.89 -2.15
N PRO A 36 9.93 -8.92 -1.28
CA PRO A 36 9.96 -8.73 0.17
C PRO A 36 11.12 -7.86 0.65
N TRP A 37 12.31 -8.09 0.12
CA TRP A 37 13.52 -7.34 0.48
C TRP A 37 13.47 -5.89 0.00
N ILE A 38 12.95 -5.67 -1.21
CA ILE A 38 12.75 -4.32 -1.76
C ILE A 38 11.73 -3.55 -0.93
N ILE A 39 10.62 -4.18 -0.52
CA ILE A 39 9.59 -3.57 0.34
C ILE A 39 10.18 -3.23 1.71
N SER A 40 10.94 -4.13 2.32
CA SER A 40 11.62 -3.90 3.60
C SER A 40 12.62 -2.75 3.52
N ALA A 41 13.45 -2.71 2.47
CA ALA A 41 14.38 -1.61 2.23
C ALA A 41 13.64 -0.27 2.01
N MET A 42 12.53 -0.30 1.27
CA MET A 42 11.68 0.86 1.04
C MET A 42 11.11 1.42 2.37
N LEU A 43 10.61 0.53 3.25
CA LEU A 43 10.12 0.93 4.58
C LEU A 43 11.24 1.49 5.44
N PHE A 44 12.41 0.85 5.46
CA PHE A 44 13.57 1.33 6.19
C PHE A 44 13.96 2.76 5.78
N PHE A 45 14.12 3.03 4.50
CA PHE A 45 14.47 4.36 4.01
C PHE A 45 13.33 5.37 4.18
N ALA A 46 12.07 4.93 4.09
CA ALA A 46 10.93 5.82 4.35
C ALA A 46 10.94 6.30 5.80
N VAL A 47 11.14 5.40 6.77
CA VAL A 47 11.21 5.74 8.20
C VAL A 47 12.45 6.59 8.51
N LEU A 48 13.59 6.34 7.89
CA LEU A 48 14.78 7.18 8.04
C LEU A 48 14.54 8.62 7.55
N ASN A 49 13.75 8.81 6.50
CA ASN A 49 13.43 10.12 5.94
C ASN A 49 12.34 10.88 6.73
N MET A 50 11.69 10.24 7.69
CA MET A 50 10.61 10.86 8.46
C MET A 50 11.15 11.95 9.41
N PRO A 51 10.50 13.12 9.50
CA PRO A 51 10.85 14.10 10.52
C PRO A 51 10.51 13.56 11.92
N PRO A 52 11.34 13.83 12.96
CA PRO A 52 11.13 13.29 14.31
C PRO A 52 9.78 13.67 14.93
N SER A 53 9.27 14.85 14.62
CA SER A 53 7.99 15.39 15.11
C SER A 53 6.75 14.74 14.46
N ALA A 54 6.92 14.08 13.31
CA ALA A 54 5.82 13.52 12.54
C ALA A 54 5.38 12.12 13.01
N ALA A 55 6.18 11.47 13.85
CA ALA A 55 5.99 10.05 14.20
C ALA A 55 5.05 9.82 15.41
N ALA A 56 4.47 10.87 16.01
CA ALA A 56 3.63 10.71 17.18
C ALA A 56 2.27 10.07 16.83
N PRO A 57 1.95 8.89 17.37
CA PRO A 57 0.62 8.31 17.23
C PRO A 57 -0.44 9.25 17.80
N ARG A 58 -1.55 9.42 17.08
CA ARG A 58 -2.72 10.19 17.54
C ARG A 58 -3.93 9.26 17.62
N PRO A 59 -4.86 9.42 18.59
CA PRO A 59 -6.07 8.58 18.69
C PRO A 59 -6.88 8.54 17.38
N LYS A 60 -6.87 9.63 16.61
CA LYS A 60 -7.53 9.71 15.31
C LYS A 60 -6.97 8.73 14.27
N HIS A 61 -5.69 8.33 14.39
CA HIS A 61 -5.11 7.30 13.52
C HIS A 61 -5.76 5.93 13.76
N LEU A 62 -5.96 5.56 15.02
CA LEU A 62 -6.64 4.32 15.37
C LEU A 62 -8.11 4.35 14.91
N LEU A 63 -8.80 5.47 15.14
CA LEU A 63 -10.19 5.66 14.69
C LEU A 63 -10.31 5.45 13.17
N LEU A 64 -9.45 6.07 12.36
CA LEU A 64 -9.47 5.91 10.91
C LEU A 64 -9.18 4.48 10.48
N PHE A 65 -8.25 3.79 11.15
CA PHE A 65 -7.94 2.39 10.86
C PHE A 65 -9.14 1.49 11.18
N VAL A 66 -9.77 1.66 12.34
CA VAL A 66 -10.95 0.88 12.73
C VAL A 66 -12.11 1.10 11.77
N LEU A 67 -12.39 2.36 11.39
CA LEU A 67 -13.43 2.68 10.41
C LEU A 67 -13.13 2.06 9.05
N GLN A 68 -11.87 2.11 8.60
CA GLN A 68 -11.43 1.50 7.36
C GLN A 68 -11.69 -0.02 7.36
N ILE A 69 -11.29 -0.72 8.42
CA ILE A 69 -11.49 -2.17 8.56
C ILE A 69 -12.98 -2.51 8.69
N ALA A 70 -13.76 -1.73 9.45
CA ALA A 70 -15.20 -1.95 9.62
C ALA A 70 -15.95 -1.80 8.28
N ILE A 71 -15.66 -0.75 7.51
CA ILE A 71 -16.28 -0.54 6.20
C ILE A 71 -15.85 -1.64 5.22
N GLY A 72 -14.55 -1.96 5.15
CA GLY A 72 -14.05 -3.05 4.32
C GLY A 72 -14.68 -4.38 4.68
N GLY A 73 -14.82 -4.69 5.98
CA GLY A 73 -15.46 -5.91 6.48
C GLY A 73 -16.96 -5.96 6.13
N THR A 74 -17.69 -4.86 6.29
CA THR A 74 -19.11 -4.77 5.89
C THR A 74 -19.27 -5.05 4.40
N LEU A 75 -18.45 -4.41 3.57
CA LEU A 75 -18.48 -4.64 2.12
C LEU A 75 -18.05 -6.07 1.74
N TYR A 76 -17.10 -6.64 2.47
CA TYR A 76 -16.73 -8.04 2.31
C TYR A 76 -17.92 -8.98 2.53
N PHE A 77 -18.66 -8.83 3.64
CA PHE A 77 -19.83 -9.66 3.93
C PHE A 77 -20.93 -9.48 2.88
N ILE A 78 -21.15 -8.28 2.37
CA ILE A 78 -22.12 -8.02 1.31
C ILE A 78 -21.69 -8.73 0.01
N LEU A 79 -20.43 -8.58 -0.41
CA LEU A 79 -19.93 -9.13 -1.66
C LEU A 79 -19.71 -10.64 -1.60
N SER A 80 -19.39 -11.19 -0.42
CA SER A 80 -19.19 -12.65 -0.25
C SER A 80 -20.44 -13.48 -0.53
N ALA A 81 -21.62 -12.86 -0.52
CA ALA A 81 -22.87 -13.48 -0.97
C ALA A 81 -22.89 -13.77 -2.48
N TRP A 82 -22.07 -13.07 -3.27
CA TRP A 82 -21.95 -13.28 -4.71
C TRP A 82 -20.68 -14.05 -5.08
N ASP A 83 -19.52 -13.56 -4.61
CA ASP A 83 -18.25 -14.19 -4.91
C ASP A 83 -17.21 -13.88 -3.82
N HIS A 84 -16.63 -14.95 -3.27
CA HIS A 84 -15.64 -14.85 -2.21
C HIS A 84 -14.32 -14.19 -2.65
N VAL A 85 -13.89 -14.42 -3.90
CA VAL A 85 -12.64 -13.85 -4.43
C VAL A 85 -12.77 -12.35 -4.61
N ILE A 86 -13.90 -11.90 -5.16
CA ILE A 86 -14.21 -10.47 -5.32
C ILE A 86 -14.27 -9.77 -3.95
N ALA A 87 -14.97 -10.38 -2.98
CA ALA A 87 -15.07 -9.87 -1.63
C ALA A 87 -13.70 -9.77 -0.95
N THR A 88 -12.88 -10.82 -1.06
CA THR A 88 -11.51 -10.85 -0.53
C THR A 88 -10.63 -9.82 -1.21
N SER A 89 -10.73 -9.65 -2.54
CA SER A 89 -10.01 -8.63 -3.30
C SER A 89 -10.30 -7.23 -2.79
N LEU A 90 -11.58 -6.92 -2.56
CA LEU A 90 -12.00 -5.63 -1.99
C LEU A 90 -11.45 -5.45 -0.57
N PHE A 91 -11.63 -6.45 0.29
CA PHE A 91 -11.22 -6.36 1.69
C PHE A 91 -9.70 -6.19 1.83
N MET A 92 -8.90 -6.87 1.02
CA MET A 92 -7.45 -6.71 0.99
C MET A 92 -7.03 -5.28 0.62
N CYS A 93 -7.78 -4.58 -0.23
CA CYS A 93 -7.55 -3.15 -0.50
C CYS A 93 -7.80 -2.28 0.74
N PHE A 94 -8.78 -2.63 1.58
CA PHE A 94 -9.06 -1.93 2.84
C PHE A 94 -8.07 -2.33 3.94
N LEU A 95 -7.65 -3.58 4.00
CA LEU A 95 -6.69 -4.07 4.98
C LEU A 95 -5.29 -3.46 4.75
N ALA A 96 -4.97 -3.05 3.54
CA ALA A 96 -3.69 -2.44 3.18
C ALA A 96 -3.30 -1.29 4.11
N PRO A 97 -2.09 -1.28 4.71
CA PRO A 97 -1.60 -0.13 5.46
C PRO A 97 -1.37 1.08 4.55
N ALA A 98 -1.25 2.26 5.14
CA ALA A 98 -0.96 3.46 4.36
C ALA A 98 0.41 3.38 3.69
N ALA A 99 0.54 3.99 2.51
CA ALA A 99 1.81 4.01 1.77
C ALA A 99 2.88 4.79 2.53
N ALA A 100 4.13 4.33 2.45
CA ALA A 100 5.28 5.09 2.93
C ALA A 100 5.40 6.48 2.25
N ALA A 101 4.87 6.61 1.03
CA ALA A 101 4.85 7.86 0.28
C ALA A 101 3.70 8.82 0.69
N ALA A 102 2.73 8.39 1.52
CA ALA A 102 1.55 9.20 1.84
C ALA A 102 1.93 10.55 2.46
N GLY A 103 2.88 10.60 3.39
CA GLY A 103 3.40 11.83 3.96
C GLY A 103 4.03 12.76 2.92
N ALA A 104 4.84 12.23 2.00
CA ALA A 104 5.47 13.02 0.94
C ALA A 104 4.42 13.58 -0.04
N MET A 105 3.42 12.80 -0.41
CA MET A 105 2.31 13.25 -1.27
C MET A 105 1.45 14.31 -0.57
N THR A 106 1.21 14.16 0.73
CA THR A 106 0.54 15.16 1.55
C THR A 106 1.32 16.48 1.57
N SER A 107 2.66 16.42 1.72
CA SER A 107 3.53 17.60 1.67
C SER A 107 3.48 18.32 0.32
N LEU A 108 3.45 17.60 -0.79
CA LEU A 108 3.34 18.19 -2.13
C LEU A 108 1.99 18.92 -2.35
N MET A 109 1.00 18.62 -1.55
CA MET A 109 -0.32 19.27 -1.57
C MET A 109 -0.55 20.20 -0.37
N ASP A 110 0.51 20.60 0.36
CA ASP A 110 0.50 21.49 1.52
C ASP A 110 -0.43 21.04 2.66
N GLY A 111 -0.57 19.72 2.86
CA GLY A 111 -1.33 19.14 3.96
C GLY A 111 -0.47 18.83 5.20
N ASP A 112 -1.11 18.39 6.32
CA ASP A 112 -0.44 17.93 7.55
C ASP A 112 0.35 16.64 7.30
N THR A 113 1.60 16.81 6.86
CA THR A 113 2.56 15.73 6.63
C THR A 113 2.79 14.89 7.89
N GLY A 114 2.75 15.51 9.07
CA GLY A 114 2.92 14.85 10.35
C GLY A 114 1.80 13.85 10.61
N PHE A 115 0.56 14.24 10.34
CA PHE A 115 -0.59 13.33 10.47
C PHE A 115 -0.48 12.14 9.52
N ALA A 116 -0.26 12.38 8.23
CA ALA A 116 -0.19 11.31 7.23
C ALA A 116 0.97 10.32 7.50
N THR A 117 2.11 10.84 7.95
CA THR A 117 3.28 10.03 8.31
C THR A 117 3.03 9.21 9.57
N GLY A 118 2.43 9.83 10.61
CA GLY A 118 2.02 9.11 11.83
C GLY A 118 1.01 8.00 11.54
N TYR A 119 0.03 8.25 10.66
CA TYR A 119 -0.91 7.23 10.22
C TYR A 119 -0.21 6.06 9.52
N THR A 120 0.78 6.34 8.68
CA THR A 120 1.58 5.30 8.02
C THR A 120 2.25 4.37 9.04
N ILE A 121 2.92 4.92 10.07
CA ILE A 121 3.57 4.11 11.12
C ILE A 121 2.55 3.28 11.88
N VAL A 122 1.47 3.91 12.33
CA VAL A 122 0.42 3.25 13.13
C VAL A 122 -0.21 2.11 12.35
N THR A 123 -0.55 2.32 11.08
CA THR A 123 -1.18 1.28 10.26
C THR A 123 -0.24 0.12 9.95
N HIS A 124 1.06 0.36 9.76
CA HIS A 124 2.03 -0.74 9.62
C HIS A 124 2.17 -1.55 10.92
N GLY A 125 2.16 -0.90 12.09
CA GLY A 125 2.14 -1.61 13.37
C GLY A 125 0.86 -2.42 13.57
N LEU A 126 -0.30 -1.82 13.28
CA LEU A 126 -1.60 -2.49 13.42
C LEU A 126 -1.75 -3.66 12.48
N ILE A 127 -1.27 -3.57 11.24
CA ILE A 127 -1.34 -4.69 10.30
C ILE A 127 -0.51 -5.89 10.77
N CYS A 128 0.61 -5.66 11.45
CA CYS A 128 1.40 -6.75 12.04
C CYS A 128 0.63 -7.52 13.12
N LEU A 129 -0.30 -6.84 13.81
CA LEU A 129 -1.16 -7.45 14.83
C LEU A 129 -2.39 -8.10 14.21
N VAL A 130 -2.98 -7.49 13.20
CA VAL A 130 -4.30 -7.86 12.66
C VAL A 130 -4.19 -8.89 11.53
N ALA A 131 -3.21 -8.76 10.64
CA ALA A 131 -3.09 -9.65 9.47
C ALA A 131 -2.92 -11.14 9.83
N PRO A 132 -2.16 -11.54 10.88
CA PRO A 132 -2.02 -12.93 11.25
C PRO A 132 -3.35 -13.62 11.61
N PHE A 133 -4.33 -12.86 12.06
CA PHE A 133 -5.65 -13.38 12.41
C PHE A 133 -6.66 -13.25 11.27
N LEU A 134 -6.64 -12.15 10.54
CA LEU A 134 -7.61 -11.92 9.48
C LEU A 134 -7.29 -12.70 8.20
N LEU A 135 -6.02 -12.80 7.80
CA LEU A 135 -5.68 -13.49 6.56
C LEU A 135 -6.05 -14.98 6.57
N PRO A 136 -5.80 -15.76 7.65
CA PRO A 136 -6.26 -17.14 7.71
C PRO A 136 -7.78 -17.32 7.66
N LEU A 137 -8.55 -16.33 8.12
CA LEU A 137 -10.02 -16.35 8.04
C LEU A 137 -10.53 -16.09 6.63
N LEU A 138 -9.74 -15.38 5.81
CA LEU A 138 -10.06 -15.07 4.42
C LEU A 138 -9.53 -16.13 3.45
N ASP A 139 -8.61 -16.98 3.90
CA ASP A 139 -8.00 -18.00 3.07
C ASP A 139 -8.88 -19.24 3.00
N SER A 140 -9.39 -19.51 1.81
CA SER A 140 -10.17 -20.72 1.50
C SER A 140 -9.33 -21.85 0.87
N HIS A 141 -8.04 -21.63 0.65
CA HIS A 141 -7.18 -22.56 -0.10
C HIS A 141 -6.16 -23.31 0.74
N SER A 142 -5.74 -22.75 1.88
CA SER A 142 -4.74 -23.37 2.73
C SER A 142 -5.29 -24.61 3.42
N GLN A 143 -4.58 -25.73 3.32
CA GLN A 143 -4.83 -26.95 4.09
C GLN A 143 -4.21 -26.85 5.51
N LEU A 144 -3.56 -25.73 5.85
CA LEU A 144 -2.88 -25.57 7.13
C LEU A 144 -3.86 -25.19 8.26
N PRO A 145 -3.65 -25.73 9.46
CA PRO A 145 -4.41 -25.29 10.64
C PRO A 145 -4.27 -23.77 10.87
N PHE A 146 -5.35 -23.15 11.31
CA PHE A 146 -5.44 -21.69 11.55
C PHE A 146 -4.20 -21.13 12.28
N TRP A 147 -3.80 -21.73 13.41
CA TRP A 147 -2.68 -21.24 14.21
C TRP A 147 -1.32 -21.39 13.52
N THR A 148 -1.16 -22.42 12.71
CA THR A 148 0.06 -22.62 11.92
C THR A 148 0.18 -21.53 10.85
N LEU A 149 -0.88 -21.28 10.12
CA LEU A 149 -0.92 -20.22 9.10
C LEU A 149 -0.77 -18.84 9.73
N SER A 150 -1.46 -18.57 10.83
CA SER A 150 -1.32 -17.33 11.61
C SER A 150 0.12 -17.09 12.05
N GLY A 151 0.81 -18.11 12.55
CA GLY A 151 2.21 -18.01 12.96
C GLY A 151 3.15 -17.71 11.80
N GLN A 152 2.94 -18.36 10.64
CA GLN A 152 3.73 -18.09 9.43
C GLN A 152 3.54 -16.65 8.95
N ILE A 153 2.28 -16.17 8.90
CA ILE A 153 1.96 -14.79 8.52
C ILE A 153 2.57 -13.80 9.51
N ALA A 154 2.42 -14.05 10.83
CA ALA A 154 2.99 -13.20 11.87
C ALA A 154 4.50 -13.05 11.72
N LEU A 155 5.22 -14.16 11.62
CA LEU A 155 6.67 -14.15 11.47
C LEU A 155 7.11 -13.36 10.24
N LEU A 156 6.41 -13.56 9.14
CA LEU A 156 6.74 -12.96 7.87
C LEU A 156 6.43 -11.45 7.85
N VAL A 157 5.27 -11.03 8.34
CA VAL A 157 4.89 -9.61 8.41
C VAL A 157 5.78 -8.87 9.42
N VAL A 158 6.10 -9.46 10.57
CA VAL A 158 7.03 -8.88 11.54
C VAL A 158 8.42 -8.69 10.91
N ARG A 159 8.94 -9.69 10.21
CA ARG A 159 10.25 -9.58 9.53
C ARG A 159 10.27 -8.52 8.44
N MET A 160 9.19 -8.41 7.66
CA MET A 160 9.14 -7.48 6.53
C MET A 160 8.78 -6.05 6.92
N VAL A 161 8.03 -5.87 8.00
CA VAL A 161 7.49 -4.56 8.39
C VAL A 161 8.15 -4.05 9.66
N MET A 162 8.14 -4.83 10.76
CA MET A 162 8.67 -4.36 12.05
C MET A 162 10.19 -4.27 12.04
N LEU A 163 10.87 -5.28 11.52
CA LEU A 163 12.35 -5.29 11.50
C LEU A 163 12.93 -4.06 10.80
N PRO A 164 12.55 -3.69 9.57
CA PRO A 164 13.09 -2.48 8.92
C PRO A 164 12.72 -1.19 9.66
N ILE A 165 11.54 -1.10 10.27
CA ILE A 165 11.13 0.07 11.07
C ILE A 165 12.02 0.20 12.31
N VAL A 166 12.22 -0.88 13.06
CA VAL A 166 13.06 -0.90 14.27
C VAL A 166 14.52 -0.58 13.91
N LEU A 167 15.05 -1.19 12.86
CA LEU A 167 16.41 -0.90 12.37
C LEU A 167 16.55 0.58 11.97
N ALA A 168 15.57 1.15 11.31
CA ALA A 168 15.59 2.57 10.95
C ALA A 168 15.62 3.48 12.19
N TRP A 169 14.87 3.14 13.24
CA TRP A 169 14.89 3.89 14.51
C TRP A 169 16.21 3.74 15.24
N LEU A 170 16.79 2.54 15.27
CA LEU A 170 18.11 2.31 15.87
C LEU A 170 19.21 3.11 15.16
N VAL A 171 19.25 3.06 13.82
CA VAL A 171 20.20 3.85 13.03
C VAL A 171 20.02 5.33 13.27
N ARG A 172 18.77 5.82 13.33
CA ARG A 172 18.46 7.21 13.60
C ARG A 172 18.90 7.63 15.01
N GLY A 173 18.66 6.79 16.02
CA GLY A 173 19.12 7.01 17.40
C GLY A 173 20.63 7.12 17.47
N ALA A 174 21.35 6.16 16.86
CA ALA A 174 22.81 6.15 16.79
C ALA A 174 23.37 7.38 16.04
N MET A 175 22.76 7.81 14.94
CA MET A 175 23.20 8.99 14.22
C MET A 175 22.96 10.27 15.05
N LYS A 176 21.81 10.35 15.75
CA LYS A 176 21.50 11.49 16.64
C LYS A 176 22.51 11.61 17.80
N SER A 177 22.92 10.48 18.40
CA SER A 177 23.94 10.50 19.46
C SER A 177 25.33 10.98 18.96
N MET A 178 25.58 10.82 17.66
CA MET A 178 26.79 11.33 16.98
C MET A 178 26.61 12.77 16.45
N GLY A 179 25.53 13.47 16.78
CA GLY A 179 25.22 14.79 16.26
C GLY A 179 24.87 14.85 14.77
N LYS A 180 24.58 13.70 14.16
CA LYS A 180 24.26 13.56 12.73
C LYS A 180 22.77 13.34 12.51
N THR A 181 22.24 13.85 11.40
CA THR A 181 20.87 13.54 10.93
C THR A 181 20.94 12.65 9.70
N PRO A 182 20.13 11.57 9.62
CA PRO A 182 20.11 10.74 8.42
C PRO A 182 19.48 11.53 7.26
N HIS A 183 20.14 11.50 6.11
CA HIS A 183 19.67 12.13 4.88
C HIS A 183 19.72 11.10 3.72
N PRO A 184 18.98 9.99 3.80
CA PRO A 184 18.97 9.03 2.71
C PRO A 184 18.41 9.67 1.44
N PRO A 185 18.92 9.30 0.26
CA PRO A 185 18.46 9.85 -1.00
C PRO A 185 16.97 9.54 -1.22
N LYS A 186 16.12 10.58 -1.28
CA LYS A 186 14.67 10.40 -1.56
C LYS A 186 14.40 9.65 -2.87
N LYS A 187 15.31 9.81 -3.85
CA LYS A 187 15.26 9.08 -5.12
C LYS A 187 15.37 7.57 -4.94
N LEU A 188 16.11 7.10 -3.95
CA LEU A 188 16.30 5.67 -3.69
C LEU A 188 14.98 4.99 -3.29
N THR A 189 14.23 5.58 -2.35
CA THR A 189 12.91 5.05 -1.95
C THR A 189 11.95 4.98 -3.14
N TYR A 190 11.98 6.00 -4.01
CA TYR A 190 11.16 6.02 -5.22
C TYR A 190 11.56 4.94 -6.23
N LEU A 191 12.85 4.73 -6.46
CA LEU A 191 13.36 3.67 -7.34
C LEU A 191 13.05 2.27 -6.80
N LEU A 192 13.20 2.06 -5.49
CA LEU A 192 12.82 0.81 -4.84
C LEU A 192 11.32 0.52 -5.02
N TRP A 193 10.47 1.55 -4.89
CA TRP A 193 9.04 1.41 -5.14
C TRP A 193 8.73 1.01 -6.58
N LEU A 194 9.32 1.68 -7.57
CA LEU A 194 9.15 1.32 -8.98
C LEU A 194 9.64 -0.11 -9.26
N SER A 195 10.80 -0.49 -8.70
CA SER A 195 11.34 -1.86 -8.84
C SER A 195 10.41 -2.90 -8.19
N SER A 196 9.79 -2.58 -7.05
CA SER A 196 8.82 -3.49 -6.41
C SER A 196 7.62 -3.75 -7.31
N LEU A 197 7.08 -2.72 -7.97
CA LEU A 197 5.98 -2.87 -8.93
C LEU A 197 6.35 -3.82 -10.07
N LEU A 198 7.57 -3.67 -10.63
CA LEU A 198 8.05 -4.51 -11.73
C LEU A 198 8.04 -6.00 -11.37
N PHE A 199 8.66 -6.37 -10.25
CA PHE A 199 8.80 -7.77 -9.86
C PHE A 199 7.50 -8.38 -9.33
N ILE A 200 6.72 -7.61 -8.55
CA ILE A 200 5.47 -8.11 -7.97
C ILE A 200 4.42 -8.30 -9.06
N LEU A 201 4.28 -7.35 -10.00
CA LEU A 201 3.31 -7.48 -11.09
C LEU A 201 3.70 -8.61 -12.05
N GLY A 202 4.98 -8.75 -12.39
CA GLY A 202 5.44 -9.88 -13.18
C GLY A 202 5.12 -11.23 -12.54
N LYS A 203 5.36 -11.36 -11.23
CA LYS A 203 4.98 -12.56 -10.47
C LYS A 203 3.46 -12.77 -10.43
N SER A 204 2.69 -11.69 -10.24
CA SER A 204 1.23 -11.74 -10.23
C SER A 204 0.67 -12.26 -11.57
N VAL A 205 1.17 -11.75 -12.71
CA VAL A 205 0.76 -12.23 -14.04
C VAL A 205 1.09 -13.71 -14.21
N SER A 206 2.31 -14.11 -13.86
CA SER A 206 2.71 -15.53 -13.94
C SER A 206 1.79 -16.43 -13.11
N PHE A 207 1.39 -15.99 -11.94
CA PHE A 207 0.52 -16.73 -11.04
C PHE A 207 -0.91 -16.84 -11.59
N VAL A 208 -1.48 -15.71 -12.03
CA VAL A 208 -2.81 -15.66 -12.65
C VAL A 208 -2.90 -16.52 -13.91
N LEU A 209 -1.87 -16.47 -14.78
CA LEU A 209 -1.86 -17.28 -16.01
C LEU A 209 -1.77 -18.79 -15.75
N LYS A 210 -1.15 -19.19 -14.63
CA LYS A 210 -1.07 -20.62 -14.28
C LYS A 210 -2.36 -21.15 -13.68
N GLU A 211 -3.07 -20.35 -12.89
CA GLU A 211 -4.15 -20.83 -12.04
C GLU A 211 -5.51 -20.17 -12.31
N GLY A 212 -5.54 -19.10 -13.11
CA GLY A 212 -6.76 -18.30 -13.28
C GLY A 212 -7.08 -17.86 -14.70
N SER A 213 -6.36 -18.32 -15.72
CA SER A 213 -6.51 -17.84 -17.11
C SER A 213 -7.88 -18.11 -17.73
N GLU A 214 -8.61 -19.12 -17.22
CA GLU A 214 -9.94 -19.44 -17.73
C GLU A 214 -11.06 -18.55 -17.18
N GLN A 215 -10.77 -17.74 -16.13
CA GLN A 215 -11.77 -16.95 -15.41
C GLN A 215 -11.64 -15.44 -15.71
N VAL A 216 -11.61 -15.07 -16.99
CA VAL A 216 -11.40 -13.66 -17.43
C VAL A 216 -12.45 -12.70 -16.80
N GLY A 217 -13.70 -13.14 -16.67
CA GLY A 217 -14.74 -12.32 -16.03
C GLY A 217 -14.42 -11.99 -14.59
N LEU A 218 -13.91 -12.94 -13.81
CA LEU A 218 -13.52 -12.76 -12.42
C LEU A 218 -12.26 -11.88 -12.29
N LEU A 219 -11.31 -11.99 -13.22
CA LEU A 219 -10.15 -11.10 -13.29
C LEU A 219 -10.57 -9.64 -13.49
N ILE A 220 -11.48 -9.39 -14.44
CA ILE A 220 -11.99 -8.04 -14.70
C ILE A 220 -12.77 -7.52 -13.49
N ALA A 221 -13.63 -8.34 -12.90
CA ALA A 221 -14.42 -7.96 -11.73
C ALA A 221 -13.52 -7.64 -10.52
N SER A 222 -12.50 -8.46 -10.26
CA SER A 222 -11.51 -8.20 -9.20
C SER A 222 -10.73 -6.91 -9.45
N PHE A 223 -10.33 -6.64 -10.70
CA PHE A 223 -9.67 -5.38 -11.05
C PHE A 223 -10.59 -4.17 -10.84
N ALA A 224 -11.86 -4.26 -11.23
CA ALA A 224 -12.86 -3.20 -11.07
C ALA A 224 -13.15 -2.92 -9.59
N VAL A 225 -13.17 -3.94 -8.74
CA VAL A 225 -13.30 -3.81 -7.29
C VAL A 225 -12.16 -2.97 -6.68
N GLY A 226 -10.96 -3.07 -7.24
CA GLY A 226 -9.84 -2.19 -6.86
C GLY A 226 -10.15 -0.71 -7.07
N LEU A 227 -10.83 -0.34 -8.17
CA LEU A 227 -11.33 1.02 -8.39
C LEU A 227 -12.33 1.42 -7.32
N LEU A 228 -13.32 0.58 -7.07
CA LEU A 228 -14.38 0.86 -6.07
C LEU A 228 -13.75 1.10 -4.69
N ALA A 229 -12.87 0.21 -4.24
CA ALA A 229 -12.18 0.33 -2.97
C ALA A 229 -11.34 1.62 -2.89
N CYS A 230 -10.65 1.97 -3.97
CA CYS A 230 -9.85 3.19 -4.06
C CYS A 230 -10.73 4.45 -3.98
N ALA A 231 -11.80 4.51 -4.77
CA ALA A 231 -12.73 5.64 -4.78
C ALA A 231 -13.38 5.85 -3.41
N ILE A 232 -13.83 4.76 -2.77
CA ILE A 232 -14.42 4.82 -1.42
C ILE A 232 -13.40 5.39 -0.43
N GLN A 233 -12.16 4.91 -0.40
CA GLN A 233 -11.18 5.31 0.60
C GLN A 233 -10.72 6.77 0.42
N PHE A 234 -10.51 7.24 -0.80
CA PHE A 234 -10.19 8.65 -1.05
C PHE A 234 -11.36 9.58 -0.68
N THR A 235 -12.58 9.22 -1.06
CA THR A 235 -13.79 9.98 -0.77
C THR A 235 -14.07 10.01 0.73
N LEU A 236 -13.99 8.85 1.38
CA LEU A 236 -14.20 8.71 2.82
C LEU A 236 -13.17 9.54 3.60
N GLY A 237 -11.90 9.53 3.19
CA GLY A 237 -10.86 10.36 3.79
C GLY A 237 -11.19 11.84 3.75
N SER A 238 -11.70 12.35 2.62
CA SER A 238 -12.14 13.74 2.51
C SER A 238 -13.34 14.05 3.41
N HIS A 239 -14.36 13.17 3.46
CA HIS A 239 -15.57 13.40 4.25
C HIS A 239 -15.33 13.29 5.76
N LEU A 240 -14.53 12.32 6.19
CA LEU A 240 -14.21 12.14 7.61
C LEU A 240 -13.36 13.28 8.16
N ALA A 241 -12.50 13.88 7.35
CA ALA A 241 -11.59 14.95 7.75
C ALA A 241 -12.30 16.03 8.56
N HIS A 242 -13.38 16.59 8.01
CA HIS A 242 -14.16 17.65 8.65
C HIS A 242 -14.83 17.17 9.94
N ARG A 243 -15.34 15.94 9.98
CA ARG A 243 -16.04 15.38 11.15
C ARG A 243 -15.12 15.10 12.34
N ILE A 244 -13.89 14.69 12.06
CA ILE A 244 -12.92 14.34 13.11
C ILE A 244 -11.90 15.47 13.37
N GLY A 245 -12.03 16.62 12.71
CA GLY A 245 -11.13 17.76 12.89
C GLY A 245 -9.68 17.42 12.49
N VAL A 246 -9.51 16.84 11.31
CA VAL A 246 -8.20 16.57 10.67
C VAL A 246 -8.14 17.37 9.37
N GLU A 247 -6.96 17.80 8.97
CA GLU A 247 -6.77 18.47 7.68
C GLU A 247 -7.14 17.52 6.53
N GLU A 248 -7.92 18.02 5.56
CA GLU A 248 -8.54 17.20 4.52
C GLU A 248 -7.53 16.45 3.65
N VAL A 249 -6.47 17.12 3.20
CA VAL A 249 -5.46 16.48 2.33
C VAL A 249 -4.77 15.35 3.07
N ALA A 250 -4.39 15.57 4.35
CA ALA A 250 -3.73 14.56 5.16
C ALA A 250 -4.64 13.35 5.40
N CYS A 251 -5.90 13.57 5.75
CA CYS A 251 -6.85 12.48 5.98
C CYS A 251 -7.11 11.68 4.70
N ARG A 252 -7.34 12.35 3.57
CA ARG A 252 -7.56 11.75 2.26
C ARG A 252 -6.35 10.92 1.80
N GLN A 253 -5.15 11.47 1.91
CA GLN A 253 -3.92 10.75 1.53
C GLN A 253 -3.64 9.58 2.47
N SER A 254 -3.89 9.74 3.76
CA SER A 254 -3.75 8.66 4.75
C SER A 254 -4.63 7.46 4.41
N MET A 255 -5.88 7.69 4.07
CA MET A 255 -6.82 6.62 3.76
C MET A 255 -6.68 6.07 2.33
N GLY A 256 -6.43 6.93 1.35
CA GLY A 256 -6.43 6.55 -0.06
C GLY A 256 -5.08 6.03 -0.57
N GLN A 257 -3.96 6.52 -0.04
CA GLN A 257 -2.62 6.06 -0.45
C GLN A 257 -2.23 4.80 0.33
N LYS A 258 -2.24 3.66 -0.33
CA LYS A 258 -1.98 2.34 0.27
C LYS A 258 -0.61 1.78 -0.10
N ASN A 259 -0.03 1.01 0.83
CA ASN A 259 1.15 0.20 0.55
C ASN A 259 0.74 -1.06 -0.24
N THR A 260 0.37 -0.81 -1.48
CA THR A 260 -0.13 -1.83 -2.40
C THR A 260 0.92 -2.87 -2.76
N ALA A 261 2.21 -2.53 -2.70
CA ALA A 261 3.28 -3.49 -2.94
C ALA A 261 3.29 -4.59 -1.86
N LEU A 262 3.23 -4.20 -0.57
CA LEU A 262 3.12 -5.15 0.54
C LEU A 262 1.84 -5.98 0.44
N THR A 263 0.71 -5.33 0.17
CA THR A 263 -0.58 -6.01 0.09
C THR A 263 -0.66 -6.99 -1.07
N LEU A 264 -0.19 -6.59 -2.27
CA LEU A 264 -0.14 -7.48 -3.42
C LEU A 264 0.75 -8.70 -3.15
N TRP A 265 1.89 -8.47 -2.47
CA TRP A 265 2.76 -9.56 -2.08
C TRP A 265 2.09 -10.51 -1.08
N LEU A 266 1.35 -10.00 -0.08
CA LEU A 266 0.54 -10.83 0.83
C LEU A 266 -0.51 -11.64 0.07
N CYS A 267 -1.21 -11.02 -0.89
CA CYS A 267 -2.20 -11.71 -1.72
C CYS A 267 -1.60 -12.87 -2.50
N ILE A 268 -0.49 -12.67 -3.21
CA ILE A 268 0.13 -13.74 -4.01
C ILE A 268 0.83 -14.82 -3.16
N THR A 269 1.02 -14.57 -1.87
CA THR A 269 1.67 -15.53 -0.97
C THR A 269 0.65 -16.37 -0.20
N PHE A 270 -0.48 -15.79 0.19
CA PHE A 270 -1.42 -16.40 1.14
C PHE A 270 -2.87 -16.49 0.63
N MET A 271 -3.22 -15.83 -0.47
CA MET A 271 -4.60 -15.77 -0.96
C MET A 271 -4.75 -16.48 -2.30
N HIS A 272 -6.01 -16.66 -2.71
CA HIS A 272 -6.32 -17.13 -4.04
C HIS A 272 -5.70 -16.23 -5.12
N PRO A 273 -5.16 -16.79 -6.23
CA PRO A 273 -4.51 -16.02 -7.31
C PRO A 273 -5.33 -14.85 -7.83
N LEU A 274 -6.63 -15.05 -7.97
CA LEU A 274 -7.57 -14.08 -8.53
C LEU A 274 -7.89 -12.91 -7.58
N VAL A 275 -7.36 -12.89 -6.36
CA VAL A 275 -7.42 -11.74 -5.44
C VAL A 275 -6.42 -10.64 -5.86
N ALA A 276 -5.26 -11.03 -6.40
CA ALA A 276 -4.19 -10.12 -6.78
C ALA A 276 -4.59 -9.03 -7.81
N PRO A 277 -5.43 -9.31 -8.83
CA PRO A 277 -5.92 -8.29 -9.76
C PRO A 277 -6.63 -7.12 -9.10
N GLY A 278 -7.34 -7.31 -7.99
CA GLY A 278 -7.97 -6.23 -7.23
C GLY A 278 -6.96 -5.22 -6.71
N ILE A 279 -5.85 -5.71 -6.17
CA ILE A 279 -4.76 -4.85 -5.70
C ILE A 279 -4.04 -4.17 -6.86
N ALA A 280 -3.84 -4.88 -7.99
CA ALA A 280 -3.27 -4.28 -9.20
C ALA A 280 -4.17 -3.15 -9.75
N GLY A 281 -5.48 -3.34 -9.73
CA GLY A 281 -6.46 -2.29 -10.03
C GLY A 281 -6.32 -1.10 -9.08
N TYR A 282 -6.24 -1.34 -7.78
CA TYR A 282 -6.02 -0.28 -6.81
C TYR A 282 -4.73 0.52 -7.08
N ILE A 283 -3.61 -0.14 -7.46
CA ILE A 283 -2.36 0.54 -7.83
C ILE A 283 -2.59 1.53 -8.98
N ALA A 284 -3.28 1.11 -10.03
CA ALA A 284 -3.57 1.97 -11.17
C ALA A 284 -4.42 3.18 -10.75
N TRP A 285 -5.50 2.94 -10.00
CA TRP A 285 -6.46 3.96 -9.62
C TRP A 285 -5.93 4.93 -8.55
N GLN A 286 -5.17 4.47 -7.57
CA GLN A 286 -4.59 5.40 -6.58
C GLN A 286 -3.63 6.41 -7.23
N ASN A 287 -2.87 5.99 -8.26
CA ASN A 287 -2.00 6.90 -9.00
C ASN A 287 -2.80 7.88 -9.87
N PHE A 288 -3.92 7.44 -10.45
CA PHE A 288 -4.85 8.31 -11.16
C PHE A 288 -5.46 9.36 -10.22
N PHE A 289 -6.03 8.95 -9.08
CA PHE A 289 -6.59 9.86 -8.09
C PHE A 289 -5.54 10.83 -7.53
N LEU A 290 -4.33 10.36 -7.25
CA LEU A 290 -3.24 11.21 -6.83
C LEU A 290 -2.96 12.32 -7.85
N THR A 291 -2.80 11.95 -9.13
CA THR A 291 -2.55 12.90 -10.22
C THR A 291 -3.71 13.90 -10.36
N TYR A 292 -4.95 13.42 -10.26
CA TYR A 292 -6.14 14.27 -10.30
C TYR A 292 -6.14 15.33 -9.18
N TYR A 293 -5.91 14.92 -7.93
CA TYR A 293 -5.90 15.83 -6.79
C TYR A 293 -4.72 16.81 -6.83
N MET A 294 -3.55 16.39 -7.27
CA MET A 294 -2.39 17.27 -7.46
C MET A 294 -2.68 18.35 -8.51
N ASN A 295 -3.24 17.98 -9.66
CA ASN A 295 -3.60 18.92 -10.72
C ASN A 295 -4.71 19.87 -10.30
N ARG A 296 -5.72 19.41 -9.56
CA ARG A 296 -6.77 20.25 -9.00
C ARG A 296 -6.20 21.29 -8.04
N ARG A 297 -5.27 20.89 -7.16
CA ARG A 297 -4.64 21.81 -6.20
C ARG A 297 -3.79 22.87 -6.88
N SER A 298 -3.04 22.51 -7.93
CA SER A 298 -2.23 23.48 -8.67
C SER A 298 -3.08 24.55 -9.38
N ARG A 299 -4.26 24.18 -9.89
CA ARG A 299 -5.20 25.12 -10.52
C ARG A 299 -5.86 26.09 -9.53
N LEU A 300 -5.97 25.73 -8.25
CA LEU A 300 -6.53 26.60 -7.21
C LEU A 300 -5.50 27.60 -6.68
N LYS A 301 -4.22 27.43 -7.01
CA LYS A 301 -3.12 28.31 -6.61
C LYS A 301 -2.68 29.30 -7.69
N GLY A 302 -3.03 29.07 -8.94
CA GLY A 302 -2.79 29.97 -10.06
C GLY A 302 -4.03 30.76 -10.42
#